data_ed9e8b1f8935642df56ebc154064a438
#
_entry.id   ed9e8b1f8935642df56ebc154064a438
#
_cell.length_a   1.000
_cell.length_b   1.000
_cell.length_c   1.000
_cell.angle_alpha   90.00
_cell.angle_beta   90.00
_cell.angle_gamma   90.00
#
_symmetry.space_group_name_H-M   'P 1'
#
loop_
_entity.id
_entity.type
_entity.pdbx_description
1 polymer ?
#
loop_
_entity_poly.entity_id
_entity_poly.type
_entity_poly.pdbx_seq_one_letter_code
_entity_poly.pdbx_strand_id
1 'polypeptide(L)'
;MAYQHILVPVDGSQISFSAVKQAAEIAKVFGSQLTLISLVAEDPLKDADFYYTSPIMKDYFIQAYNNAEKALQDAVQIAQEQGVTAQSKIIKGEVSEDAVVEAAASLKNDLIVMGSHGRKGFQKFL
;
A
#
# COMPACT_ATOMS: atom_id res chain seq x y z
N MET A 1 -0.45 18.22 -18.50
CA MET A 1 0.16 17.10 -17.81
C MET A 1 -0.85 16.39 -16.98
N ALA A 2 -1.23 15.27 -17.43
CA ALA A 2 -2.38 14.61 -16.86
C ALA A 2 -2.14 14.11 -15.43
N TYR A 3 -1.06 13.40 -15.18
CA TYR A 3 -0.88 12.77 -13.87
C TYR A 3 0.49 13.11 -13.33
N GLN A 4 0.55 13.79 -12.19
CA GLN A 4 1.81 14.16 -11.56
C GLN A 4 2.16 13.27 -10.37
N HIS A 5 1.16 12.78 -9.66
CA HIS A 5 1.36 11.99 -8.45
C HIS A 5 0.46 10.78 -8.47
N ILE A 6 1.05 9.61 -8.61
CA ILE A 6 0.32 8.34 -8.72
C ILE A 6 0.46 7.56 -7.42
N LEU A 7 -0.66 7.03 -6.94
CA LEU A 7 -0.70 6.19 -5.74
C LEU A 7 -1.08 4.77 -6.12
N VAL A 8 -0.37 3.80 -5.55
CA VAL A 8 -0.69 2.38 -5.73
C VAL A 8 -0.73 1.70 -4.37
N PRO A 9 -1.89 1.19 -3.96
CA PRO A 9 -1.95 0.34 -2.77
C PRO A 9 -1.40 -1.06 -3.09
N VAL A 10 -0.58 -1.58 -2.19
CA VAL A 10 0.14 -2.85 -2.37
C VAL A 10 -0.19 -3.77 -1.19
N ASP A 11 -0.60 -4.98 -1.48
CA ASP A 11 -0.93 -5.98 -0.46
C ASP A 11 -0.13 -7.28 -0.60
N GLY A 12 0.86 -7.30 -1.49
CA GLY A 12 1.67 -8.48 -1.73
C GLY A 12 1.06 -9.47 -2.73
N SER A 13 -0.13 -9.22 -3.23
CA SER A 13 -0.75 -10.09 -4.22
C SER A 13 -0.17 -9.82 -5.61
N GLN A 14 -0.30 -10.81 -6.50
CA GLN A 14 0.11 -10.65 -7.89
C GLN A 14 -0.62 -9.51 -8.57
N ILE A 15 -1.90 -9.33 -8.23
CA ILE A 15 -2.70 -8.25 -8.80
C ILE A 15 -2.15 -6.90 -8.40
N SER A 16 -1.75 -6.73 -7.12
CA SER A 16 -1.17 -5.47 -6.68
C SER A 16 0.17 -5.21 -7.35
N PHE A 17 1.00 -6.24 -7.53
CA PHE A 17 2.28 -6.07 -8.21
C PHE A 17 2.09 -5.73 -9.70
N SER A 18 1.07 -6.30 -10.34
CA SER A 18 0.72 -5.92 -11.71
C SER A 18 0.32 -4.46 -11.79
N ALA A 19 -0.44 -3.98 -10.80
CA ALA A 19 -0.82 -2.56 -10.74
C ALA A 19 0.41 -1.67 -10.58
N VAL A 20 1.40 -2.08 -9.78
CA VAL A 20 2.65 -1.34 -9.63
C VAL A 20 3.36 -1.22 -10.97
N LYS A 21 3.44 -2.31 -11.71
CA LYS A 21 4.10 -2.31 -13.00
C LYS A 21 3.42 -1.36 -13.98
N GLN A 22 2.08 -1.41 -14.04
CA GLN A 22 1.33 -0.51 -14.91
C GLN A 22 1.47 0.94 -14.49
N ALA A 23 1.42 1.21 -13.20
CA ALA A 23 1.59 2.57 -12.70
C ALA A 23 2.98 3.11 -13.00
N ALA A 24 4.00 2.26 -12.90
CA ALA A 24 5.36 2.65 -13.25
C ALA A 24 5.48 3.00 -14.73
N GLU A 25 4.81 2.26 -15.60
CA GLU A 25 4.78 2.57 -17.03
C GLU A 25 4.13 3.93 -17.28
N ILE A 26 3.02 4.22 -16.61
CA ILE A 26 2.35 5.52 -16.70
C ILE A 26 3.26 6.62 -16.18
N ALA A 27 3.88 6.41 -15.03
CA ALA A 27 4.78 7.39 -14.42
C ALA A 27 5.95 7.71 -15.35
N LYS A 28 6.46 6.72 -16.03
CA LYS A 28 7.57 6.91 -16.96
C LYS A 28 7.17 7.80 -18.14
N VAL A 29 5.96 7.58 -18.67
CA VAL A 29 5.47 8.36 -19.81
C VAL A 29 5.22 9.81 -19.44
N PHE A 30 4.60 10.05 -18.27
CA PHE A 30 4.19 11.40 -17.85
C PHE A 30 5.19 12.10 -16.94
N GLY A 31 6.27 11.42 -16.54
CA GLY A 31 7.21 11.97 -15.56
C GLY A 31 6.59 12.12 -14.19
N SER A 32 5.67 11.22 -13.83
CA SER A 32 4.93 11.29 -12.58
C SER A 32 5.77 10.79 -11.41
N GLN A 33 5.47 11.29 -10.21
CA GLN A 33 5.96 10.69 -8.98
C GLN A 33 5.08 9.50 -8.63
N LEU A 34 5.68 8.44 -8.12
CA LEU A 34 4.98 7.21 -7.78
C LEU A 34 5.13 6.94 -6.31
N THR A 35 4.01 6.76 -5.62
CA THR A 35 3.98 6.41 -4.20
C THR A 35 3.24 5.10 -4.03
N LEU A 36 3.90 4.16 -3.34
CA LEU A 36 3.35 2.85 -3.05
C LEU A 36 2.99 2.83 -1.57
N ILE A 37 1.77 2.42 -1.26
CA ILE A 37 1.34 2.35 0.13
C ILE A 37 0.88 0.94 0.47
N SER A 38 1.02 0.58 1.73
CA SER A 38 0.42 -0.64 2.26
C SER A 38 -0.36 -0.27 3.51
N LEU A 39 -1.59 -0.75 3.60
CA LEU A 39 -2.46 -0.49 4.73
C LEU A 39 -2.30 -1.61 5.74
N VAL A 40 -2.08 -1.26 6.99
CA VAL A 40 -1.89 -2.22 8.08
C VAL A 40 -2.83 -1.85 9.20
N ALA A 41 -3.60 -2.84 9.67
CA ALA A 41 -4.49 -2.63 10.80
C ALA A 41 -3.67 -2.26 12.03
N GLU A 42 -4.14 -1.26 12.76
CA GLU A 42 -3.52 -0.85 13.99
C GLU A 42 -4.12 -1.64 15.14
N ASP A 43 -3.24 -2.11 16.04
CA ASP A 43 -3.68 -2.82 17.23
C ASP A 43 -4.42 -1.85 18.14
N PRO A 44 -5.75 -2.02 18.34
CA PRO A 44 -6.52 -1.08 19.14
C PRO A 44 -6.18 -1.15 20.63
N LEU A 45 -5.48 -2.22 21.05
CA LEU A 45 -5.15 -2.44 22.45
C LEU A 45 -3.70 -2.14 22.77
N LYS A 46 -2.98 -1.59 21.82
CA LYS A 46 -1.54 -1.37 21.90
C LYS A 46 -1.14 -0.54 23.14
N ASP A 47 -1.96 0.41 23.54
CA ASP A 47 -1.67 1.28 24.67
C ASP A 47 -2.45 0.91 25.94
N ALA A 48 -3.19 -0.21 25.93
CA ALA A 48 -3.95 -0.66 27.07
C ALA A 48 -3.06 -1.49 28.01
N ASP A 49 -3.36 -1.40 29.32
CA ASP A 49 -2.59 -2.13 30.32
C ASP A 49 -2.59 -3.63 30.10
N PHE A 50 -3.66 -4.18 29.55
CA PHE A 50 -3.76 -5.60 29.28
C PHE A 50 -3.18 -6.02 27.91
N TYR A 51 -2.57 -5.12 27.21
CA TYR A 51 -1.96 -5.42 25.91
C TYR A 51 -0.99 -6.59 26.00
N TYR A 52 -0.21 -6.62 27.07
CA TYR A 52 0.83 -7.63 27.23
C TYR A 52 0.31 -9.01 27.61
N THR A 53 -0.98 -9.11 27.90
CA THR A 53 -1.58 -10.40 28.24
C THR A 53 -2.02 -11.21 27.02
N SER A 54 -1.86 -10.62 25.82
CA SER A 54 -2.26 -11.27 24.58
C SER A 54 -1.11 -11.29 23.57
N PRO A 55 -0.09 -12.16 23.81
CA PRO A 55 1.06 -12.21 22.92
C PRO A 55 0.72 -12.68 21.51
N ILE A 56 -0.32 -13.50 21.33
CA ILE A 56 -0.77 -13.95 20.01
C ILE A 56 -1.26 -12.77 19.19
N MET A 57 -2.03 -11.88 19.79
CA MET A 57 -2.51 -10.68 19.11
C MET A 57 -1.36 -9.75 18.74
N LYS A 58 -0.43 -9.58 19.66
CA LYS A 58 0.76 -8.77 19.40
C LYS A 58 1.53 -9.31 18.20
N ASP A 59 1.76 -10.62 18.17
CA ASP A 59 2.48 -11.25 17.08
C ASP A 59 1.75 -11.09 15.75
N TYR A 60 0.43 -11.15 15.77
CA TYR A 60 -0.37 -10.95 14.57
C TYR A 60 -0.10 -9.58 13.94
N PHE A 61 -0.12 -8.51 14.75
CA PHE A 61 0.08 -7.16 14.22
C PHE A 61 1.53 -6.93 13.79
N ILE A 62 2.48 -7.52 14.50
CA ILE A 62 3.89 -7.45 14.11
C ILE A 62 4.09 -8.13 12.76
N GLN A 63 3.51 -9.32 12.59
CA GLN A 63 3.64 -10.08 11.35
C GLN A 63 2.99 -9.34 10.18
N ALA A 64 1.82 -8.73 10.42
CA ALA A 64 1.13 -7.95 9.39
C ALA A 64 1.99 -6.78 8.93
N TYR A 65 2.65 -6.10 9.87
CA TYR A 65 3.55 -4.99 9.54
C TYR A 65 4.75 -5.48 8.73
N ASN A 66 5.36 -6.58 9.15
CA ASN A 66 6.52 -7.13 8.45
C ASN A 66 6.16 -7.58 7.05
N ASN A 67 4.99 -8.17 6.87
CA ASN A 67 4.51 -8.56 5.55
C ASN A 67 4.30 -7.34 4.65
N ALA A 68 3.79 -6.26 5.21
CA ALA A 68 3.59 -5.02 4.47
C ALA A 68 4.93 -4.42 4.04
N GLU A 69 5.91 -4.41 4.93
CA GLU A 69 7.25 -3.93 4.58
C GLU A 69 7.84 -4.71 3.41
N LYS A 70 7.72 -6.04 3.47
CA LYS A 70 8.26 -6.89 2.42
C LYS A 70 7.55 -6.63 1.09
N ALA A 71 6.23 -6.54 1.13
CA ALA A 71 5.46 -6.27 -0.08
C ALA A 71 5.87 -4.94 -0.71
N LEU A 72 6.09 -3.91 0.11
CA LEU A 72 6.53 -2.62 -0.39
C LEU A 72 7.94 -2.68 -0.96
N GLN A 73 8.85 -3.41 -0.34
CA GLN A 73 10.20 -3.58 -0.87
C GLN A 73 10.16 -4.24 -2.24
N ASP A 74 9.36 -5.30 -2.39
CA ASP A 74 9.21 -5.98 -3.66
C ASP A 74 8.58 -5.05 -4.72
N ALA A 75 7.61 -4.25 -4.30
CA ALA A 75 6.94 -3.31 -5.20
C ALA A 75 7.89 -2.20 -5.68
N VAL A 76 8.71 -1.67 -4.77
CA VAL A 76 9.72 -0.68 -5.12
C VAL A 76 10.69 -1.25 -6.16
N GLN A 77 11.08 -2.51 -5.98
CA GLN A 77 11.97 -3.18 -6.93
C GLN A 77 11.31 -3.31 -8.31
N ILE A 78 10.02 -3.66 -8.35
CA ILE A 78 9.29 -3.77 -9.61
C ILE A 78 9.28 -2.42 -10.35
N ALA A 79 9.01 -1.34 -9.63
CA ALA A 79 9.03 0.00 -10.22
C ALA A 79 10.43 0.35 -10.73
N GLN A 80 11.46 0.01 -9.97
CA GLN A 80 12.83 0.30 -10.35
C GLN A 80 13.25 -0.45 -11.61
N GLU A 81 12.75 -1.66 -11.79
CA GLU A 81 13.01 -2.42 -13.02
C GLU A 81 12.40 -1.75 -14.25
N GLN A 82 11.40 -0.91 -14.06
CA GLN A 82 10.82 -0.10 -15.13
C GLN A 82 11.51 1.25 -15.27
N GLY A 83 12.54 1.51 -14.47
CA GLY A 83 13.25 2.78 -14.50
C GLY A 83 12.59 3.88 -13.68
N VAL A 84 11.71 3.53 -12.74
CA VAL A 84 10.98 4.50 -11.93
C VAL A 84 11.37 4.33 -10.48
N THR A 85 11.79 5.43 -9.83
CA THR A 85 12.06 5.43 -8.41
C THR A 85 10.77 5.75 -7.67
N ALA A 86 10.27 4.80 -6.89
CA ALA A 86 9.02 4.97 -6.14
C ALA A 86 9.30 5.25 -4.68
N GLN A 87 8.43 6.03 -4.07
CA GLN A 87 8.40 6.18 -2.62
C GLN A 87 7.46 5.14 -2.05
N SER A 88 7.72 4.68 -0.83
CA SER A 88 6.87 3.71 -0.18
C SER A 88 6.50 4.18 1.21
N LYS A 89 5.31 3.79 1.66
CA LYS A 89 4.80 4.23 2.94
C LYS A 89 3.83 3.20 3.50
N ILE A 90 3.98 2.89 4.79
CA ILE A 90 3.01 2.07 5.50
C ILE A 90 2.04 3.00 6.21
N ILE A 91 0.75 2.75 6.04
CA ILE A 91 -0.29 3.54 6.69
C ILE A 91 -1.02 2.65 7.66
N LYS A 92 -0.93 2.98 8.95
CA LYS A 92 -1.59 2.23 10.01
C LYS A 92 -2.95 2.83 10.29
N GLY A 93 -3.90 1.97 10.56
CA GLY A 93 -5.25 2.40 10.89
C GLY A 93 -6.28 1.49 10.27
N GLU A 94 -7.30 2.08 9.68
CA GLU A 94 -8.35 1.32 9.03
C GLU A 94 -7.87 0.79 7.68
N VAL A 95 -8.20 -0.48 7.41
CA VAL A 95 -7.89 -1.10 6.13
C VAL A 95 -9.18 -1.11 5.30
N SER A 96 -9.35 -0.10 4.47
CA SER A 96 -10.60 0.11 3.73
C SER A 96 -10.35 0.92 2.46
N GLU A 97 -11.35 0.95 1.58
CA GLU A 97 -11.31 1.82 0.41
C GLU A 97 -11.22 3.29 0.80
N ASP A 98 -11.95 3.66 1.84
CA ASP A 98 -11.94 5.04 2.32
C ASP A 98 -10.55 5.44 2.77
N ALA A 99 -9.81 4.54 3.40
CA ALA A 99 -8.44 4.81 3.81
C ALA A 99 -7.52 5.05 2.61
N VAL A 100 -7.72 4.33 1.51
CA VAL A 100 -6.96 4.54 0.28
C VAL A 100 -7.25 5.93 -0.29
N VAL A 101 -8.53 6.31 -0.35
CA VAL A 101 -8.93 7.62 -0.87
C VAL A 101 -8.39 8.74 0.02
N GLU A 102 -8.47 8.58 1.34
CA GLU A 102 -7.92 9.55 2.27
C GLU A 102 -6.41 9.70 2.11
N ALA A 103 -5.70 8.59 1.93
CA ALA A 103 -4.26 8.63 1.71
C ALA A 103 -3.93 9.38 0.43
N ALA A 104 -4.68 9.12 -0.64
CA ALA A 104 -4.47 9.82 -1.91
C ALA A 104 -4.67 11.33 -1.74
N ALA A 105 -5.70 11.73 -1.02
CA ALA A 105 -5.96 13.14 -0.78
C ALA A 105 -4.87 13.78 0.07
N SER A 106 -4.49 13.10 1.15
CA SER A 106 -3.46 13.58 2.07
C SER A 106 -2.10 13.72 1.39
N LEU A 107 -1.75 12.79 0.52
CA LEU A 107 -0.48 12.81 -0.21
C LEU A 107 -0.55 13.57 -1.52
N LYS A 108 -1.70 14.18 -1.80
CA LYS A 108 -1.94 14.99 -3.00
C LYS A 108 -1.71 14.20 -4.29
N ASN A 109 -2.16 12.96 -4.29
CA ASN A 109 -2.12 12.13 -5.49
C ASN A 109 -3.32 12.44 -6.37
N ASP A 110 -3.10 12.44 -7.69
CA ASP A 110 -4.15 12.73 -8.66
C ASP A 110 -4.56 11.52 -9.48
N LEU A 111 -3.96 10.36 -9.20
CA LEU A 111 -4.35 9.11 -9.83
C LEU A 111 -4.10 7.96 -8.86
N ILE A 112 -5.05 7.07 -8.73
CA ILE A 112 -4.90 5.83 -7.99
C ILE A 112 -4.95 4.69 -8.99
N VAL A 113 -3.92 3.84 -9.00
CA VAL A 113 -3.89 2.64 -9.82
C VAL A 113 -3.92 1.46 -8.88
N MET A 114 -4.94 0.63 -8.99
CA MET A 114 -5.02 -0.55 -8.15
C MET A 114 -5.57 -1.72 -8.94
N GLY A 115 -5.16 -2.91 -8.52
CA GLY A 115 -5.65 -4.12 -9.13
C GLY A 115 -7.12 -4.28 -8.83
N SER A 116 -7.86 -4.69 -9.84
CA SER A 116 -9.27 -4.95 -9.69
C SER A 116 -9.57 -6.33 -10.23
N HIS A 117 -10.17 -7.13 -9.39
CA HIS A 117 -10.67 -8.42 -9.78
C HIS A 117 -12.11 -8.46 -9.28
N GLY A 118 -12.86 -7.47 -9.69
CA GLY A 118 -14.12 -7.19 -9.08
C GLY A 118 -13.88 -6.87 -7.62
N ARG A 119 -14.65 -7.49 -6.74
CA ARG A 119 -14.48 -7.25 -5.30
C ARG A 119 -13.23 -7.88 -4.72
N LYS A 120 -12.68 -8.88 -5.40
CA LYS A 120 -11.58 -9.67 -4.83
C LYS A 120 -10.27 -8.90 -4.75
N GLY A 121 -10.06 -7.97 -5.65
CA GLY A 121 -8.83 -7.18 -5.65
C GLY A 121 -8.65 -6.41 -4.35
N PHE A 122 -9.71 -5.78 -3.89
CA PHE A 122 -9.64 -4.98 -2.66
C PHE A 122 -9.74 -5.83 -1.39
N GLN A 123 -10.45 -6.94 -1.46
CA GLN A 123 -10.62 -7.81 -0.29
C GLN A 123 -9.31 -8.34 0.28
N LYS A 124 -8.23 -8.27 -0.48
CA LYS A 124 -6.92 -8.67 0.02
C LYS A 124 -6.45 -7.84 1.21
N PHE A 125 -6.95 -6.64 1.35
CA PHE A 125 -6.61 -5.80 2.49
C PHE A 125 -7.42 -6.14 3.75
N LEU A 126 -8.49 -6.84 3.60
CA LEU A 126 -9.36 -7.18 4.71
C LEU A 126 -8.99 -8.53 5.30
#